data_2f0568c69b58b51f215524091623b674
#
_entry.id   2f0568c69b58b51f215524091623b674
#
_cell.length_a   1.000
_cell.length_b   1.000
_cell.length_c   1.000
_cell.angle_alpha   90.00
_cell.angle_beta   90.00
_cell.angle_gamma   90.00
#
_symmetry.space_group_name_H-M   'P 1'
#
loop_
_entity.id
_entity.type
_entity.pdbx_description
1 polymer ?
#
loop_
_entity_poly.entity_id
_entity_poly.type
_entity_poly.pdbx_seq_one_letter_code
_entity_poly.pdbx_strand_id
1 'polypeptide(L)'
;MSRRSLLVAAAFLLATCGGAAAPAPTATTTLAPTAAATATPAPTATAASAAAWTITADTKATVSVREQLARVNLPSDAVLTAKNASGSFTVNADGTFSSDSKITIDMTTIASDNRDRDNFIKQDTLQVRQFPTATFVPTKATGLAVPVPNGDLKFTLAGKMTIHGTTKDVTFDVVGKRDGSKLTATATANPTWKFGDFGMRPPSSNFNVLSVNDEIRLVVELVATTSG
;
A
#
# COMPACT_ATOMS: atom_id res chain seq x y z
N MET A 1 -43.66 24.75 -13.72
CA MET A 1 -43.61 26.12 -13.15
C MET A 1 -42.16 26.44 -12.92
N SER A 2 -41.61 27.14 -13.83
CA SER A 2 -41.26 28.56 -13.94
C SER A 2 -39.87 28.83 -13.37
N ARG A 3 -38.85 28.97 -14.25
CA ARG A 3 -38.17 30.22 -14.71
C ARG A 3 -37.25 30.82 -13.62
N ARG A 4 -36.02 31.28 -13.82
CA ARG A 4 -35.48 32.14 -14.89
C ARG A 4 -33.95 32.17 -14.84
N SER A 5 -33.36 32.26 -16.02
CA SER A 5 -32.05 32.76 -16.39
C SER A 5 -31.81 34.22 -15.97
N LEU A 6 -30.54 34.59 -15.75
CA LEU A 6 -30.05 35.92 -16.09
C LEU A 6 -28.57 35.92 -16.51
N LEU A 7 -28.37 36.22 -17.78
CA LEU A 7 -27.13 36.69 -18.39
C LEU A 7 -26.96 38.19 -18.08
N VAL A 8 -25.72 38.66 -17.83
CA VAL A 8 -25.33 40.05 -18.10
C VAL A 8 -23.92 40.04 -18.69
N ALA A 9 -23.88 40.45 -19.95
CA ALA A 9 -22.68 40.88 -20.66
C ALA A 9 -22.56 42.41 -20.56
N ALA A 10 -21.36 42.93 -20.43
CA ALA A 10 -21.09 44.33 -20.78
C ALA A 10 -19.65 44.44 -21.33
N ALA A 11 -19.60 44.74 -22.60
CA ALA A 11 -18.46 45.23 -23.34
C ALA A 11 -18.36 46.75 -23.22
N PHE A 12 -17.17 47.34 -23.17
CA PHE A 12 -16.94 48.72 -23.57
C PHE A 12 -15.58 48.86 -24.29
N LEU A 13 -15.70 49.42 -25.47
CA LEU A 13 -14.70 49.83 -26.45
C LEU A 13 -14.30 51.30 -26.24
N LEU A 14 -13.19 51.67 -26.94
CA LEU A 14 -12.80 52.97 -27.51
C LEU A 14 -11.52 53.54 -26.86
N ALA A 15 -10.40 53.56 -27.54
CA ALA A 15 -9.86 54.36 -28.69
C ALA A 15 -9.33 55.75 -28.25
N THR A 16 -8.12 56.11 -28.55
CA THR A 16 -7.62 56.85 -29.71
C THR A 16 -6.29 57.59 -29.43
N CYS A 17 -5.47 57.68 -30.50
CA CYS A 17 -4.55 58.75 -30.91
C CYS A 17 -3.35 59.08 -30.02
N GLY A 18 -2.11 59.01 -30.46
CA GLY A 18 -1.54 59.58 -31.68
C GLY A 18 -0.38 60.49 -31.26
N GLY A 19 0.82 60.25 -31.70
CA GLY A 19 1.95 61.14 -31.45
C GLY A 19 3.27 60.57 -31.96
N ALA A 20 3.62 60.88 -33.18
CA ALA A 20 4.94 60.61 -33.77
C ALA A 20 6.00 61.56 -33.23
N ALA A 21 7.17 61.05 -32.81
CA ALA A 21 8.38 61.84 -32.67
C ALA A 21 9.57 61.03 -33.15
N ALA A 22 10.42 61.66 -33.91
CA ALA A 22 11.50 61.18 -34.72
C ALA A 22 12.72 60.62 -33.92
N PRO A 23 13.67 59.96 -34.60
CA PRO A 23 14.71 59.13 -33.97
C PRO A 23 15.90 59.92 -33.50
N ALA A 24 16.50 59.59 -32.38
CA ALA A 24 17.77 59.97 -31.88
C ALA A 24 18.79 58.82 -32.03
N PRO A 25 20.11 59.12 -32.18
CA PRO A 25 21.06 58.17 -32.74
C PRO A 25 21.54 57.08 -31.81
N THR A 26 21.71 55.91 -32.41
CA THR A 26 22.24 54.69 -31.87
C THR A 26 23.65 54.81 -31.32
N ALA A 27 23.84 54.63 -30.03
CA ALA A 27 25.11 54.29 -29.43
C ALA A 27 25.31 52.76 -29.43
N THR A 28 26.23 52.31 -30.28
CA THR A 28 26.64 50.91 -30.35
C THR A 28 27.51 50.58 -29.15
N THR A 29 27.02 49.98 -28.16
CA THR A 29 27.80 49.39 -27.04
C THR A 29 28.25 48.01 -27.44
N THR A 30 29.51 47.85 -27.77
CA THR A 30 30.15 46.54 -27.99
C THR A 30 30.25 45.81 -26.66
N LEU A 31 29.42 44.78 -26.48
CA LEU A 31 29.54 43.86 -25.36
C LEU A 31 30.66 42.86 -25.64
N ALA A 32 31.65 42.86 -24.78
CA ALA A 32 32.71 41.84 -24.76
C ALA A 32 32.10 40.46 -24.46
N PRO A 33 32.61 39.35 -25.05
CA PRO A 33 32.12 38.04 -24.76
C PRO A 33 32.48 37.62 -23.32
N THR A 34 31.51 37.52 -22.46
CA THR A 34 31.65 36.88 -21.14
C THR A 34 31.93 35.41 -21.35
N ALA A 35 33.12 34.95 -20.96
CA ALA A 35 33.50 33.54 -20.95
C ALA A 35 32.47 32.75 -20.10
N ALA A 36 31.78 31.83 -20.73
CA ALA A 36 30.92 30.87 -20.04
C ALA A 36 31.78 30.00 -19.12
N ALA A 37 31.57 30.12 -17.81
CA ALA A 37 32.15 29.21 -16.84
C ALA A 37 31.63 27.80 -17.12
N THR A 38 32.51 26.90 -17.52
CA THR A 38 32.23 25.49 -17.68
C THR A 38 31.85 24.92 -16.29
N ALA A 39 30.57 24.66 -16.06
CA ALA A 39 30.11 24.00 -14.86
C ALA A 39 30.70 22.58 -14.84
N THR A 40 31.59 22.33 -13.89
CA THR A 40 32.08 21.00 -13.57
C THR A 40 30.87 20.14 -13.21
N PRO A 41 30.63 18.98 -13.87
CA PRO A 41 29.53 18.12 -13.49
C PRO A 41 29.72 17.67 -12.04
N ALA A 42 28.72 17.94 -11.19
CA ALA A 42 28.68 17.41 -9.83
C ALA A 42 28.79 15.89 -9.90
N PRO A 43 29.53 15.23 -8.99
CA PRO A 43 29.59 13.77 -8.98
C PRO A 43 28.18 13.23 -8.84
N THR A 44 27.75 12.49 -9.85
CA THR A 44 26.51 11.71 -9.79
C THR A 44 26.66 10.75 -8.62
N ALA A 45 25.96 11.02 -7.52
CA ALA A 45 25.89 10.09 -6.41
C ALA A 45 25.38 8.77 -7.00
N THR A 46 26.22 7.75 -7.00
CA THR A 46 25.82 6.39 -7.37
C THR A 46 24.70 6.01 -6.41
N ALA A 47 23.47 6.00 -6.91
CA ALA A 47 22.33 5.56 -6.13
C ALA A 47 22.65 4.14 -5.66
N ALA A 48 22.74 3.95 -4.34
CA ALA A 48 22.93 2.62 -3.76
C ALA A 48 21.83 1.74 -4.34
N SER A 49 22.23 0.68 -5.04
CA SER A 49 21.29 -0.21 -5.73
C SER A 49 20.31 -0.75 -4.70
N ALA A 50 19.04 -0.40 -4.86
CA ALA A 50 17.99 -0.86 -3.97
C ALA A 50 17.87 -2.38 -4.12
N ALA A 51 18.11 -3.12 -3.05
CA ALA A 51 18.03 -4.57 -3.08
C ALA A 51 16.59 -5.02 -3.31
N ALA A 52 16.38 -5.86 -4.30
CA ALA A 52 15.11 -6.52 -4.52
C ALA A 52 14.97 -7.72 -3.58
N TRP A 53 13.84 -7.81 -2.90
CA TRP A 53 13.49 -8.87 -1.98
C TRP A 53 12.42 -9.76 -2.59
N THR A 54 12.61 -11.07 -2.57
CA THR A 54 11.64 -12.05 -3.04
C THR A 54 10.98 -12.75 -1.86
N ILE A 55 9.65 -12.78 -1.86
CA ILE A 55 8.86 -13.46 -0.84
C ILE A 55 9.00 -14.96 -0.99
N THR A 56 9.20 -15.66 0.12
CA THR A 56 9.28 -17.13 0.12
C THR A 56 7.96 -17.77 0.51
N ALA A 57 7.78 -19.04 0.16
CA ALA A 57 6.61 -19.84 0.50
C ALA A 57 6.39 -20.05 2.02
N ASP A 58 7.43 -19.77 2.85
CA ASP A 58 7.32 -19.81 4.31
C ASP A 58 6.48 -18.65 4.87
N THR A 59 6.18 -17.64 4.05
CA THR A 59 5.34 -16.51 4.43
C THR A 59 3.89 -16.99 4.61
N LYS A 60 3.28 -16.59 5.72
CA LYS A 60 1.88 -16.91 6.02
C LYS A 60 1.14 -15.73 6.61
N ALA A 61 -0.16 -15.67 6.37
CA ALA A 61 -1.05 -14.68 6.96
C ALA A 61 -2.02 -15.38 7.91
N THR A 62 -2.08 -14.91 9.15
CA THR A 62 -2.98 -15.41 10.19
C THR A 62 -4.03 -14.35 10.50
N VAL A 63 -5.28 -14.75 10.39
CA VAL A 63 -6.46 -13.93 10.70
C VAL A 63 -7.10 -14.50 11.96
N SER A 64 -7.40 -13.62 12.93
CA SER A 64 -8.14 -13.97 14.14
C SER A 64 -9.39 -13.11 14.25
N VAL A 65 -10.52 -13.75 14.48
CA VAL A 65 -11.82 -13.10 14.66
C VAL A 65 -12.47 -13.65 15.92
N ARG A 66 -12.98 -12.76 16.78
CA ARG A 66 -13.65 -13.14 18.02
C ARG A 66 -15.03 -13.69 17.73
N GLU A 67 -15.33 -14.87 18.24
CA GLU A 67 -16.64 -15.52 18.09
C GLU A 67 -17.18 -16.01 19.43
N GLN A 68 -18.51 -16.13 19.54
CA GLN A 68 -19.20 -16.78 20.64
C GLN A 68 -19.84 -18.07 20.15
N LEU A 69 -19.40 -19.19 20.67
CA LEU A 69 -19.98 -20.51 20.36
C LEU A 69 -21.17 -20.83 21.27
N ALA A 70 -22.20 -21.52 20.72
CA ALA A 70 -23.44 -21.81 21.40
C ALA A 70 -23.29 -22.71 22.64
N ARG A 71 -22.21 -23.47 22.73
CA ARG A 71 -21.99 -24.46 23.81
C ARG A 71 -20.78 -24.10 24.69
N VAL A 72 -20.22 -22.93 24.52
CA VAL A 72 -19.05 -22.45 25.24
C VAL A 72 -19.41 -21.12 25.90
N ASN A 73 -19.27 -21.04 27.22
CA ASN A 73 -19.68 -19.84 27.99
C ASN A 73 -18.76 -18.63 27.79
N LEU A 74 -17.58 -18.82 27.23
CA LEU A 74 -16.62 -17.75 26.97
C LEU A 74 -16.40 -17.57 25.48
N PRO A 75 -16.29 -16.31 25.00
CA PRO A 75 -15.89 -16.05 23.63
C PRO A 75 -14.52 -16.65 23.32
N SER A 76 -14.36 -17.18 22.13
CA SER A 76 -13.10 -17.76 21.60
C SER A 76 -12.65 -17.02 20.34
N ASP A 77 -11.42 -17.28 19.90
CA ASP A 77 -10.93 -16.77 18.64
C ASP A 77 -11.00 -17.85 17.56
N ALA A 78 -11.69 -17.56 16.47
CA ALA A 78 -11.52 -18.30 15.23
C ALA A 78 -10.21 -17.87 14.58
N VAL A 79 -9.25 -18.78 14.48
CA VAL A 79 -7.92 -18.51 13.89
C VAL A 79 -7.82 -19.23 12.55
N LEU A 80 -7.57 -18.47 11.49
CA LEU A 80 -7.42 -18.97 10.13
C LEU A 80 -6.05 -18.58 9.59
N THR A 81 -5.39 -19.49 8.87
CA THR A 81 -4.08 -19.23 8.26
C THR A 81 -4.13 -19.47 6.77
N ALA A 82 -3.70 -18.49 5.99
CA ALA A 82 -3.45 -18.59 4.55
C ALA A 82 -1.94 -18.70 4.30
N LYS A 83 -1.56 -19.52 3.32
CA LYS A 83 -0.18 -19.86 2.94
C LYS A 83 0.06 -19.56 1.46
N ASN A 84 1.21 -19.99 0.95
CA ASN A 84 1.60 -19.84 -0.45
C ASN A 84 1.64 -18.35 -0.86
N ALA A 85 2.34 -17.54 -0.07
CA ALA A 85 2.64 -16.19 -0.46
C ALA A 85 3.72 -16.17 -1.54
N SER A 86 3.66 -15.17 -2.42
CA SER A 86 4.63 -14.94 -3.48
C SER A 86 4.74 -13.45 -3.81
N GLY A 87 5.74 -13.10 -4.61
CA GLY A 87 5.96 -11.73 -5.05
C GLY A 87 7.32 -11.19 -4.65
N SER A 88 7.50 -9.90 -4.84
CA SER A 88 8.75 -9.22 -4.54
C SER A 88 8.50 -7.76 -4.15
N PHE A 89 9.49 -7.15 -3.53
CA PHE A 89 9.48 -5.74 -3.25
C PHE A 89 10.88 -5.15 -3.29
N THR A 90 10.96 -3.88 -3.64
CA THR A 90 12.20 -3.09 -3.62
C THR A 90 11.92 -1.78 -2.89
N VAL A 91 12.73 -1.48 -1.87
CA VAL A 91 12.61 -0.25 -1.08
C VAL A 91 13.55 0.81 -1.65
N ASN A 92 13.02 1.97 -2.01
CA ASN A 92 13.78 3.12 -2.47
C ASN A 92 14.44 3.86 -1.29
N ALA A 93 15.47 4.67 -1.57
CA ALA A 93 16.23 5.40 -0.55
C ALA A 93 15.36 6.32 0.34
N ASP A 94 14.24 6.80 -0.17
CA ASP A 94 13.29 7.64 0.55
C ASP A 94 12.25 6.84 1.36
N GLY A 95 12.35 5.50 1.37
CA GLY A 95 11.41 4.59 2.04
C GLY A 95 10.12 4.30 1.26
N THR A 96 9.97 4.81 0.03
CA THR A 96 8.92 4.35 -0.89
C THR A 96 9.26 2.99 -1.49
N PHE A 97 8.32 2.41 -2.22
CA PHE A 97 8.54 1.14 -2.91
C PHE A 97 8.51 1.32 -4.42
N SER A 98 9.26 0.48 -5.14
CA SER A 98 9.16 0.38 -6.60
C SER A 98 7.73 0.02 -7.01
N SER A 99 7.28 0.54 -8.16
CA SER A 99 5.94 0.27 -8.72
C SER A 99 5.63 -1.21 -8.93
N ASP A 100 6.65 -2.03 -9.09
CA ASP A 100 6.52 -3.48 -9.32
C ASP A 100 6.41 -4.27 -8.00
N SER A 101 6.56 -3.58 -6.85
CA SER A 101 6.48 -4.21 -5.54
C SER A 101 5.06 -4.71 -5.27
N LYS A 102 4.94 -6.03 -5.08
CA LYS A 102 3.65 -6.69 -4.87
C LYS A 102 3.82 -7.99 -4.11
N ILE A 103 2.98 -8.21 -3.13
CA ILE A 103 2.87 -9.47 -2.38
C ILE A 103 1.50 -10.05 -2.64
N THR A 104 1.44 -11.33 -2.96
CA THR A 104 0.20 -12.08 -3.23
C THR A 104 0.12 -13.27 -2.30
N ILE A 105 -1.05 -13.52 -1.73
CA ILE A 105 -1.34 -14.68 -0.88
C ILE A 105 -2.47 -15.47 -1.50
N ASP A 106 -2.31 -16.79 -1.56
CA ASP A 106 -3.32 -17.71 -2.08
C ASP A 106 -4.42 -17.95 -1.03
N MET A 107 -5.58 -17.34 -1.23
CA MET A 107 -6.72 -17.44 -0.32
C MET A 107 -7.42 -18.81 -0.38
N THR A 108 -7.16 -19.62 -1.40
CA THR A 108 -7.69 -20.99 -1.47
C THR A 108 -7.07 -21.89 -0.40
N THR A 109 -5.89 -21.52 0.10
CA THR A 109 -5.17 -22.24 1.15
C THR A 109 -5.65 -21.96 2.57
N ILE A 110 -6.52 -20.93 2.75
CA ILE A 110 -6.98 -20.53 4.09
C ILE A 110 -7.64 -21.71 4.82
N ALA A 111 -7.21 -21.95 6.03
CA ALA A 111 -7.69 -23.05 6.84
C ALA A 111 -7.59 -22.73 8.33
N SER A 112 -8.46 -23.36 9.11
CA SER A 112 -8.49 -23.34 10.57
C SER A 112 -8.45 -24.77 11.14
N ASP A 113 -8.81 -24.92 12.39
CA ASP A 113 -9.03 -26.20 13.08
C ASP A 113 -10.39 -26.84 12.77
N ASN A 114 -11.28 -26.17 12.02
CA ASN A 114 -12.63 -26.60 11.73
C ASN A 114 -12.93 -26.55 10.23
N ARG A 115 -13.13 -27.72 9.62
CA ARG A 115 -13.38 -27.86 8.18
C ARG A 115 -14.68 -27.19 7.72
N ASP A 116 -15.73 -27.22 8.52
CA ASP A 116 -17.01 -26.61 8.15
C ASP A 116 -16.89 -25.08 8.14
N ARG A 117 -16.14 -24.51 9.11
CA ARG A 117 -15.77 -23.11 9.12
C ARG A 117 -14.98 -22.76 7.86
N ASP A 118 -13.97 -23.54 7.51
CA ASP A 118 -13.13 -23.31 6.33
C ASP A 118 -13.95 -23.28 5.05
N ASN A 119 -14.86 -24.24 4.89
CA ASN A 119 -15.75 -24.31 3.73
C ASN A 119 -16.65 -23.07 3.64
N PHE A 120 -17.28 -22.69 4.77
CA PHE A 120 -18.12 -21.50 4.83
C PHE A 120 -17.34 -20.23 4.49
N ILE A 121 -16.19 -20.02 5.14
CA ILE A 121 -15.35 -18.83 4.89
C ILE A 121 -14.89 -18.76 3.44
N LYS A 122 -14.48 -19.89 2.84
CA LYS A 122 -14.06 -19.94 1.44
C LYS A 122 -15.19 -19.65 0.46
N GLN A 123 -16.38 -20.17 0.71
CA GLN A 123 -17.50 -20.10 -0.24
C GLN A 123 -18.30 -18.81 -0.08
N ASP A 124 -18.67 -18.47 1.16
CA ASP A 124 -19.66 -17.43 1.44
C ASP A 124 -19.03 -16.10 1.81
N THR A 125 -17.93 -16.10 2.60
CA THR A 125 -17.31 -14.86 3.07
C THR A 125 -16.28 -14.32 2.08
N LEU A 126 -15.32 -15.14 1.68
CA LEU A 126 -14.22 -14.75 0.81
C LEU A 126 -14.50 -15.00 -0.68
N GLN A 127 -15.44 -15.90 -0.99
CA GLN A 127 -15.78 -16.30 -2.35
C GLN A 127 -14.52 -16.64 -3.18
N VAL A 128 -13.66 -17.52 -2.64
CA VAL A 128 -12.33 -17.79 -3.19
C VAL A 128 -12.34 -18.32 -4.62
N ARG A 129 -13.47 -18.85 -5.10
CA ARG A 129 -13.63 -19.23 -6.52
C ARG A 129 -13.61 -18.01 -7.45
N GLN A 130 -14.09 -16.87 -6.98
CA GLN A 130 -14.10 -15.61 -7.71
C GLN A 130 -12.88 -14.74 -7.35
N PHE A 131 -12.47 -14.76 -6.10
CA PHE A 131 -11.35 -13.97 -5.57
C PHE A 131 -10.30 -14.89 -4.93
N PRO A 132 -9.53 -15.64 -5.73
CA PRO A 132 -8.62 -16.66 -5.22
C PRO A 132 -7.41 -16.10 -4.49
N THR A 133 -7.12 -14.82 -4.64
CA THR A 133 -5.91 -14.18 -4.07
C THR A 133 -6.23 -12.91 -3.31
N ALA A 134 -5.46 -12.66 -2.25
CA ALA A 134 -5.31 -11.34 -1.65
C ALA A 134 -3.97 -10.74 -2.11
N THR A 135 -3.95 -9.42 -2.37
CA THR A 135 -2.74 -8.74 -2.82
C THR A 135 -2.44 -7.52 -1.96
N PHE A 136 -1.17 -7.31 -1.67
CA PHE A 136 -0.68 -6.12 -1.00
C PHE A 136 0.37 -5.42 -1.85
N VAL A 137 0.14 -4.14 -2.13
CA VAL A 137 1.08 -3.25 -2.83
C VAL A 137 1.62 -2.26 -1.80
N PRO A 138 2.87 -2.43 -1.33
CA PRO A 138 3.46 -1.52 -0.38
C PRO A 138 3.70 -0.15 -1.02
N THR A 139 3.50 0.93 -0.25
CA THR A 139 3.69 2.31 -0.75
C THR A 139 4.78 3.04 0.01
N LYS A 140 4.83 2.88 1.34
CA LYS A 140 5.78 3.62 2.20
C LYS A 140 6.16 2.80 3.43
N ALA A 141 7.45 2.73 3.72
CA ALA A 141 7.99 2.30 5.00
C ALA A 141 8.48 3.53 5.77
N THR A 142 7.93 3.77 6.95
CA THR A 142 8.31 4.89 7.81
C THR A 142 9.10 4.37 9.01
N GLY A 143 10.30 4.91 9.23
CA GLY A 143 11.20 4.46 10.28
C GLY A 143 12.15 3.32 9.87
N LEU A 144 12.10 2.87 8.61
CA LEU A 144 13.05 1.90 8.05
C LEU A 144 14.23 2.64 7.42
N ALA A 145 15.45 2.31 7.83
CA ALA A 145 16.65 2.80 7.19
C ALA A 145 16.90 2.07 5.86
N VAL A 146 17.36 2.80 4.85
CA VAL A 146 17.71 2.25 3.53
C VAL A 146 19.15 2.67 3.18
N PRO A 147 20.01 1.71 2.81
CA PRO A 147 19.79 0.26 2.66
C PRO A 147 19.32 -0.40 3.95
N VAL A 148 18.44 -1.41 3.82
CA VAL A 148 17.91 -2.15 4.99
C VAL A 148 19.09 -2.72 5.79
N PRO A 149 19.30 -2.33 7.05
CA PRO A 149 20.45 -2.80 7.83
C PRO A 149 20.29 -4.25 8.30
N ASN A 150 21.40 -4.91 8.60
CA ASN A 150 21.35 -6.16 9.35
C ASN A 150 20.94 -5.89 10.81
N GLY A 151 20.30 -6.89 11.42
CA GLY A 151 19.83 -6.81 12.80
C GLY A 151 18.32 -6.54 12.89
N ASP A 152 17.90 -6.08 14.05
CA ASP A 152 16.49 -5.89 14.36
C ASP A 152 15.91 -4.66 13.64
N LEU A 153 14.69 -4.80 13.17
CA LEU A 153 13.95 -3.80 12.42
C LEU A 153 12.62 -3.51 13.12
N LYS A 154 12.28 -2.22 13.19
CA LYS A 154 10.96 -1.78 13.65
C LYS A 154 10.53 -0.57 12.83
N PHE A 155 9.40 -0.67 12.12
CA PHE A 155 8.90 0.38 11.25
C PHE A 155 7.40 0.23 11.01
N THR A 156 6.81 1.26 10.43
CA THR A 156 5.42 1.24 9.97
C THR A 156 5.38 1.09 8.46
N LEU A 157 4.55 0.19 7.95
CA LEU A 157 4.41 -0.10 6.53
C LEU A 157 3.00 0.28 6.07
N ALA A 158 2.90 1.27 5.19
CA ALA A 158 1.66 1.64 4.51
C ALA A 158 1.58 1.00 3.13
N GLY A 159 0.37 0.70 2.68
CA GLY A 159 0.15 0.12 1.35
C GLY A 159 -1.33 -0.04 1.02
N LYS A 160 -1.57 -0.62 -0.15
CA LYS A 160 -2.91 -0.95 -0.65
C LYS A 160 -3.14 -2.45 -0.55
N MET A 161 -4.15 -2.85 0.21
CA MET A 161 -4.59 -4.24 0.33
C MET A 161 -5.83 -4.46 -0.50
N THR A 162 -5.82 -5.49 -1.32
CA THR A 162 -7.00 -5.94 -2.08
C THR A 162 -7.42 -7.32 -1.59
N ILE A 163 -8.64 -7.42 -1.09
CA ILE A 163 -9.29 -8.66 -0.66
C ILE A 163 -10.71 -8.65 -1.21
N HIS A 164 -11.22 -9.79 -1.63
CA HIS A 164 -12.59 -9.92 -2.14
C HIS A 164 -12.93 -8.85 -3.21
N GLY A 165 -11.97 -8.53 -4.09
CA GLY A 165 -12.10 -7.53 -5.15
C GLY A 165 -12.11 -6.07 -4.68
N THR A 166 -12.07 -5.80 -3.38
CA THR A 166 -12.08 -4.44 -2.82
C THR A 166 -10.69 -4.04 -2.36
N THR A 167 -10.24 -2.85 -2.75
CA THR A 167 -8.93 -2.28 -2.38
C THR A 167 -9.08 -1.19 -1.32
N LYS A 168 -8.28 -1.27 -0.26
CA LYS A 168 -8.19 -0.29 0.83
C LYS A 168 -6.75 0.12 1.11
N ASP A 169 -6.56 1.36 1.53
CA ASP A 169 -5.31 1.80 2.15
C ASP A 169 -5.24 1.23 3.56
N VAL A 170 -4.11 0.59 3.88
CA VAL A 170 -3.89 -0.08 5.15
C VAL A 170 -2.51 0.22 5.69
N THR A 171 -2.35 0.02 6.99
CA THR A 171 -1.09 0.22 7.70
C THR A 171 -0.79 -1.01 8.55
N PHE A 172 0.49 -1.35 8.65
CA PHE A 172 1.02 -2.41 9.49
C PHE A 172 2.11 -1.87 10.40
N ASP A 173 2.11 -2.30 11.64
CA ASP A 173 3.27 -2.22 12.50
C ASP A 173 4.15 -3.44 12.23
N VAL A 174 5.41 -3.20 11.88
CA VAL A 174 6.34 -4.26 11.48
C VAL A 174 7.50 -4.35 12.45
N VAL A 175 7.73 -5.56 12.95
CA VAL A 175 8.92 -5.93 13.72
C VAL A 175 9.58 -7.10 13.01
N GLY A 176 10.88 -7.02 12.79
CA GLY A 176 11.58 -8.06 12.04
C GLY A 176 13.07 -8.07 12.28
N LYS A 177 13.77 -8.92 11.54
CA LYS A 177 15.22 -9.04 11.56
C LYS A 177 15.74 -9.35 10.16
N ARG A 178 16.80 -8.64 9.79
CA ARG A 178 17.61 -9.02 8.64
C ARG A 178 18.87 -9.75 9.08
N ASP A 179 19.17 -10.85 8.42
CA ASP A 179 20.41 -11.61 8.58
C ASP A 179 20.97 -11.92 7.19
N GLY A 180 21.97 -11.16 6.76
CA GLY A 180 22.55 -11.24 5.44
C GLY A 180 21.50 -11.05 4.32
N SER A 181 21.26 -12.11 3.56
CA SER A 181 20.29 -12.15 2.46
C SER A 181 18.87 -12.50 2.89
N LYS A 182 18.65 -12.85 4.17
CA LYS A 182 17.33 -13.24 4.69
C LYS A 182 16.69 -12.13 5.51
N LEU A 183 15.40 -11.89 5.28
CA LEU A 183 14.56 -11.02 6.07
C LEU A 183 13.40 -11.81 6.64
N THR A 184 13.20 -11.74 7.95
CA THR A 184 12.03 -12.26 8.65
C THR A 184 11.32 -11.12 9.34
N ALA A 185 10.01 -11.02 9.23
CA ALA A 185 9.25 -9.95 9.86
C ALA A 185 7.84 -10.41 10.24
N THR A 186 7.33 -9.83 11.33
CA THR A 186 5.92 -9.91 11.72
C THR A 186 5.30 -8.56 11.46
N ALA A 187 4.30 -8.52 10.58
CA ALA A 187 3.53 -7.34 10.26
C ALA A 187 2.12 -7.49 10.85
N THR A 188 1.75 -6.60 11.76
CA THR A 188 0.43 -6.59 12.42
C THR A 188 -0.38 -5.43 11.87
N ALA A 189 -1.59 -5.70 11.38
CA ALA A 189 -2.50 -4.66 10.90
C ALA A 189 -2.88 -3.70 12.04
N ASN A 190 -2.72 -2.41 11.79
CA ASN A 190 -3.05 -1.34 12.74
C ASN A 190 -3.62 -0.13 11.99
N PRO A 191 -4.89 0.23 12.20
CA PRO A 191 -5.86 -0.44 13.10
C PRO A 191 -6.29 -1.82 12.61
N THR A 192 -7.03 -2.56 13.43
CA THR A 192 -7.76 -3.77 13.03
C THR A 192 -8.79 -3.45 11.97
N TRP A 193 -9.15 -4.43 11.15
CA TRP A 193 -10.06 -4.25 10.03
C TRP A 193 -11.47 -4.74 10.35
N LYS A 194 -12.43 -4.35 9.51
CA LYS A 194 -13.80 -4.86 9.52
C LYS A 194 -14.09 -5.62 8.23
N PHE A 195 -15.05 -6.54 8.27
CA PHE A 195 -15.49 -7.25 7.07
C PHE A 195 -15.98 -6.27 5.98
N GLY A 196 -16.76 -5.27 6.40
CA GLY A 196 -17.29 -4.23 5.49
C GLY A 196 -16.21 -3.39 4.79
N ASP A 197 -14.99 -3.30 5.36
CA ASP A 197 -13.87 -2.59 4.71
C ASP A 197 -13.51 -3.19 3.36
N PHE A 198 -13.74 -4.49 3.19
CA PHE A 198 -13.46 -5.23 1.96
C PHE A 198 -14.73 -5.75 1.27
N GLY A 199 -15.88 -5.14 1.51
CA GLY A 199 -17.14 -5.54 0.89
C GLY A 199 -17.65 -6.92 1.33
N MET A 200 -17.10 -7.48 2.39
CA MET A 200 -17.52 -8.74 2.98
C MET A 200 -18.58 -8.50 4.07
N ARG A 201 -19.26 -9.56 4.45
CA ARG A 201 -20.15 -9.57 5.61
C ARG A 201 -19.57 -10.47 6.69
N PRO A 202 -19.70 -10.11 7.98
CA PRO A 202 -19.38 -11.04 9.06
C PRO A 202 -20.13 -12.35 8.82
N PRO A 203 -19.50 -13.52 9.06
CA PRO A 203 -20.17 -14.80 8.97
C PRO A 203 -21.42 -14.79 9.86
N SER A 204 -22.57 -15.06 9.28
CA SER A 204 -23.79 -15.19 10.07
C SER A 204 -23.75 -16.48 10.87
N SER A 205 -24.35 -16.44 12.06
CA SER A 205 -24.41 -17.57 12.98
C SER A 205 -25.04 -18.80 12.32
N ASN A 206 -24.27 -19.88 12.22
CA ASN A 206 -24.80 -21.22 12.04
C ASN A 206 -25.10 -21.83 13.42
N PHE A 207 -25.75 -22.98 13.48
CA PHE A 207 -26.26 -23.65 14.70
C PHE A 207 -25.27 -23.70 15.89
N ASN A 208 -23.96 -23.54 15.67
CA ASN A 208 -22.92 -23.59 16.70
C ASN A 208 -22.26 -22.25 16.99
N VAL A 209 -22.52 -21.18 16.23
CA VAL A 209 -21.95 -19.84 16.43
C VAL A 209 -23.09 -18.86 16.74
N LEU A 210 -23.06 -18.23 17.90
CA LEU A 210 -24.07 -17.24 18.33
C LEU A 210 -23.79 -15.86 17.77
N SER A 211 -22.52 -15.47 17.71
CA SER A 211 -22.09 -14.18 17.17
C SER A 211 -20.64 -14.21 16.70
N VAL A 212 -20.33 -13.36 15.74
CA VAL A 212 -18.99 -13.07 15.23
C VAL A 212 -18.77 -11.56 15.33
N ASN A 213 -17.68 -11.14 15.94
CA ASN A 213 -17.33 -9.73 16.01
C ASN A 213 -16.91 -9.22 14.63
N ASP A 214 -17.33 -7.99 14.31
CA ASP A 214 -16.89 -7.29 13.10
C ASP A 214 -15.51 -6.62 13.34
N GLU A 215 -14.55 -7.46 13.73
CA GLU A 215 -13.17 -7.06 13.97
C GLU A 215 -12.23 -8.16 13.50
N ILE A 216 -11.42 -7.84 12.50
CA ILE A 216 -10.43 -8.73 11.90
C ILE A 216 -9.05 -8.31 12.38
N ARG A 217 -8.37 -9.19 13.10
CA ARG A 217 -6.97 -9.04 13.48
C ARG A 217 -6.11 -9.84 12.52
N LEU A 218 -5.27 -9.15 11.74
CA LEU A 218 -4.38 -9.77 10.78
C LEU A 218 -2.93 -9.64 11.24
N VAL A 219 -2.23 -10.75 11.20
CA VAL A 219 -0.77 -10.86 11.39
C VAL A 219 -0.16 -11.59 10.21
N VAL A 220 0.85 -11.01 9.59
CA VAL A 220 1.61 -11.64 8.51
C VAL A 220 3.01 -11.95 9.01
N GLU A 221 3.38 -13.22 9.01
CA GLU A 221 4.76 -13.67 9.22
C GLU A 221 5.43 -13.77 7.84
N LEU A 222 6.23 -12.77 7.54
CA LEU A 222 6.89 -12.60 6.26
C LEU A 222 8.30 -13.17 6.31
N VAL A 223 8.64 -13.95 5.28
CA VAL A 223 9.99 -14.41 5.02
C VAL A 223 10.36 -14.02 3.59
N ALA A 224 11.44 -13.26 3.45
CA ALA A 224 11.93 -12.83 2.15
C ALA A 224 13.44 -13.03 2.04
N THR A 225 13.92 -13.18 0.82
CA THR A 225 15.35 -13.29 0.50
C THR A 225 15.74 -12.28 -0.56
N THR A 226 16.97 -11.80 -0.52
CA THR A 226 17.55 -10.98 -1.59
C THR A 226 18.72 -11.74 -2.24
N SER A 227 18.78 -11.62 -3.57
CA SER A 227 20.00 -11.98 -4.29
C SER A 227 21.03 -10.89 -4.00
N GLY A 228 22.09 -11.23 -3.26
CA GLY A 228 23.21 -10.32 -2.98
C GLY A 228 23.95 -9.87 -4.24
#